data_3384901c35f9df4a264fb5e973cfde54
#
_entry.id   3384901c35f9df4a264fb5e973cfde54
#
_cell.length_a   1.000
_cell.length_b   1.000
_cell.length_c   1.000
_cell.angle_alpha   90.00
_cell.angle_beta   90.00
_cell.angle_gamma   90.00
#
_symmetry.space_group_name_H-M   'P 1'
#
loop_
_entity.id
_entity.type
_entity.pdbx_description
1 polymer ?
#
loop_
_entity_poly.entity_id
_entity_poly.type
_entity_poly.pdbx_seq_one_letter_code
_entity_poly.pdbx_strand_id
1 'polypeptide(L)'
;MKKLVIRLCFFIIPVMIYAGACVFVDAYNVFHVDNVRLTDITPNQNFIKTKYLLQNKGKFNALLLGSSRVANLPKEGLPEKTDDGRELNWYNMTYAMGSASENYDTVKTLIDGGVKLDELIILIDDVSMWKGVTKGLDNPIFTTYQTYEESPIRFYYSYLKLKPVWRIVPQIFFEYRLGENNEGKKLFYSYGVDVNNTNMEIGSAGDMPEPENSLEYDGGSGAVGAIKDLSELCKEQNIRLIVVTSPILESTYEMAISNGYLDFLYDAAQVTDYYLFSGINTYTVGPEYYFDASHFRPVVGLEMEKVMFGDEDVRNMAVEKAKNDMSLVEFGHLVTKENSVDVIENLEQEINELNRK
;
A
#
# COMPACT_ATOMS: atom_id res chain seq x y z
N MET A 1 32.07 23.27 40.82
CA MET A 1 30.73 22.70 40.60
C MET A 1 29.74 23.71 40.01
N LYS A 2 29.40 24.86 40.60
CA LYS A 2 28.42 25.81 40.04
C LYS A 2 28.69 26.23 38.59
N LYS A 3 29.92 26.54 38.19
CA LYS A 3 30.29 26.91 36.81
C LYS A 3 30.09 25.75 35.82
N LEU A 4 30.28 24.51 36.25
CA LEU A 4 30.07 23.33 35.41
C LEU A 4 28.55 23.11 35.18
N VAL A 5 27.75 23.21 36.23
CA VAL A 5 26.29 23.10 36.17
C VAL A 5 25.71 24.19 35.25
N ILE A 6 26.14 25.43 35.37
CA ILE A 6 25.70 26.53 34.51
C ILE A 6 26.03 26.24 33.04
N ARG A 7 27.26 25.78 32.74
CA ARG A 7 27.65 25.39 31.38
C ARG A 7 26.81 24.23 30.85
N LEU A 8 26.55 23.23 31.68
CA LEU A 8 25.67 22.10 31.30
C LEU A 8 24.26 22.58 30.99
N CYS A 9 23.69 23.48 31.79
CA CYS A 9 22.39 24.08 31.54
C CYS A 9 22.33 24.79 30.19
N PHE A 10 23.37 25.54 29.83
CA PHE A 10 23.45 26.25 28.55
C PHE A 10 23.37 25.29 27.34
N PHE A 11 23.83 24.05 27.47
CA PHE A 11 23.71 23.00 26.41
C PHE A 11 22.40 22.22 26.50
N ILE A 12 21.92 21.90 27.68
CA ILE A 12 20.73 21.08 27.89
C ILE A 12 19.45 21.86 27.59
N ILE A 13 19.35 23.12 27.98
CA ILE A 13 18.14 23.93 27.78
C ILE A 13 17.75 24.05 26.29
N PRO A 14 18.63 24.41 25.35
CA PRO A 14 18.30 24.43 23.93
C PRO A 14 17.85 23.08 23.39
N VAL A 15 18.47 21.99 23.84
CA VAL A 15 18.10 20.64 23.45
C VAL A 15 16.69 20.29 23.96
N MET A 16 16.38 20.64 25.20
CA MET A 16 15.05 20.45 25.79
C MET A 16 13.97 21.29 25.07
N ILE A 17 14.30 22.55 24.74
CA ILE A 17 13.39 23.42 23.98
C ILE A 17 13.13 22.81 22.59
N TYR A 18 14.18 22.35 21.91
CA TYR A 18 14.05 21.71 20.59
C TYR A 18 13.21 20.44 20.67
N ALA A 19 13.51 19.55 21.61
CA ALA A 19 12.75 18.32 21.81
C ALA A 19 11.27 18.61 22.15
N GLY A 20 11.03 19.59 23.04
CA GLY A 20 9.69 20.05 23.38
C GLY A 20 8.94 20.59 22.16
N ALA A 21 9.60 21.39 21.32
CA ALA A 21 9.02 21.89 20.08
C ALA A 21 8.71 20.76 19.09
N CYS A 22 9.60 19.76 18.96
CA CYS A 22 9.35 18.60 18.12
C CYS A 22 8.13 17.81 18.57
N VAL A 23 7.97 17.58 19.87
CA VAL A 23 6.80 16.86 20.42
C VAL A 23 5.53 17.70 20.29
N PHE A 24 5.59 19.00 20.58
CA PHE A 24 4.41 19.87 20.56
C PHE A 24 3.87 20.11 19.16
N VAL A 25 4.76 20.41 18.20
CA VAL A 25 4.37 20.65 16.80
C VAL A 25 4.06 19.34 16.10
N ASP A 26 4.82 18.30 16.43
CA ASP A 26 4.68 16.94 15.87
C ASP A 26 4.56 16.93 14.34
N ALA A 27 5.57 17.49 13.69
CA ALA A 27 5.60 17.73 12.25
C ALA A 27 5.41 16.47 11.39
N TYR A 28 5.49 15.29 11.96
CA TYR A 28 5.38 14.01 11.29
C TYR A 28 4.32 13.07 11.92
N ASN A 29 3.44 13.60 12.74
CA ASN A 29 2.35 12.85 13.38
C ASN A 29 2.79 11.60 14.17
N VAL A 30 3.93 11.67 14.85
CA VAL A 30 4.48 10.53 15.59
C VAL A 30 3.98 10.45 17.02
N PHE A 31 3.87 11.60 17.66
CA PHE A 31 3.44 11.71 19.05
C PHE A 31 1.92 11.82 19.17
N HIS A 32 1.29 12.59 18.29
CA HIS A 32 -0.13 12.90 18.27
C HIS A 32 -0.76 12.50 16.94
N VAL A 33 -1.14 11.24 16.80
CA VAL A 33 -1.65 10.67 15.54
C VAL A 33 -2.85 11.43 14.98
N ASP A 34 -3.66 12.04 15.85
CA ASP A 34 -4.81 12.86 15.46
C ASP A 34 -4.46 14.34 15.27
N ASN A 35 -3.18 14.66 15.04
CA ASN A 35 -2.77 16.04 14.80
C ASN A 35 -3.35 16.55 13.48
N VAL A 36 -4.45 17.31 13.58
CA VAL A 36 -5.16 17.90 12.44
C VAL A 36 -4.41 19.01 11.69
N ARG A 37 -3.19 19.35 12.12
CA ARG A 37 -2.40 20.44 11.51
C ARG A 37 -1.63 20.03 10.27
N LEU A 38 -1.50 18.73 9.99
CA LEU A 38 -0.68 18.21 8.91
C LEU A 38 -1.52 17.75 7.74
N THR A 39 -1.13 18.16 6.54
CA THR A 39 -1.69 17.68 5.28
C THR A 39 -0.85 16.58 4.67
N ASP A 40 0.45 16.54 4.98
CA ASP A 40 1.40 15.59 4.43
C ASP A 40 1.97 14.71 5.54
N ILE A 41 1.64 13.41 5.50
CA ILE A 41 2.05 12.42 6.51
C ILE A 41 3.02 11.40 5.87
N THR A 42 3.86 11.87 5.00
CA THR A 42 4.74 11.03 4.19
C THR A 42 5.69 10.13 4.98
N PRO A 43 6.39 10.57 6.04
CA PRO A 43 7.23 9.65 6.80
C PRO A 43 6.41 8.70 7.69
N ASN A 44 6.85 7.44 7.75
CA ASN A 44 6.31 6.41 8.65
C ASN A 44 4.80 6.14 8.53
N GLN A 45 4.29 6.11 7.32
CA GLN A 45 2.87 5.85 7.10
C GLN A 45 2.39 4.56 7.79
N ASN A 46 3.15 3.47 7.72
CA ASN A 46 2.80 2.23 8.42
C ASN A 46 2.68 2.45 9.93
N PHE A 47 3.67 3.07 10.57
CA PHE A 47 3.63 3.35 12.00
C PHE A 47 2.42 4.20 12.38
N ILE A 48 2.17 5.31 11.66
CA ILE A 48 1.09 6.25 11.96
C ILE A 48 -0.26 5.57 11.82
N LYS A 49 -0.49 4.87 10.72
CA LYS A 49 -1.76 4.18 10.43
C LYS A 49 -2.01 3.04 11.41
N THR A 50 -1.00 2.22 11.69
CA THR A 50 -1.11 1.13 12.68
C THR A 50 -1.44 1.69 14.06
N LYS A 51 -0.72 2.71 14.51
CA LYS A 51 -0.98 3.38 15.80
C LYS A 51 -2.39 3.97 15.86
N TYR A 52 -2.85 4.60 14.77
CA TYR A 52 -4.19 5.17 14.70
C TYR A 52 -5.27 4.08 14.84
N LEU A 53 -5.15 2.97 14.12
CA LEU A 53 -6.10 1.86 14.24
C LEU A 53 -6.11 1.23 15.64
N LEU A 54 -4.94 1.05 16.26
CA LEU A 54 -4.84 0.57 17.65
C LEU A 54 -5.50 1.51 18.67
N GLN A 55 -5.51 2.81 18.41
CA GLN A 55 -6.16 3.81 19.25
C GLN A 55 -7.66 3.95 18.97
N ASN A 56 -8.11 3.58 17.77
CA ASN A 56 -9.49 3.69 17.31
C ASN A 56 -10.12 2.32 17.02
N LYS A 57 -9.94 1.36 17.92
CA LYS A 57 -10.48 0.00 17.80
C LYS A 57 -11.99 0.01 17.59
N GLY A 58 -12.45 -0.74 16.61
CA GLY A 58 -13.88 -0.84 16.28
C GLY A 58 -14.40 0.27 15.35
N LYS A 59 -13.56 1.23 14.95
CA LYS A 59 -13.94 2.22 13.93
C LYS A 59 -13.86 1.64 12.51
N PHE A 60 -12.90 0.77 12.29
CA PHE A 60 -12.66 0.08 11.01
C PHE A 60 -12.51 -1.41 11.26
N ASN A 61 -13.10 -2.21 10.39
CA ASN A 61 -13.05 -3.67 10.43
C ASN A 61 -12.68 -4.29 9.07
N ALA A 62 -12.38 -3.46 8.07
CA ALA A 62 -11.93 -3.89 6.76
C ALA A 62 -10.71 -3.07 6.32
N LEU A 63 -9.70 -3.72 5.74
CA LEU A 63 -8.44 -3.08 5.38
C LEU A 63 -8.04 -3.35 3.94
N LEU A 64 -7.52 -2.31 3.29
CA LEU A 64 -6.73 -2.43 2.06
C LEU A 64 -5.25 -2.48 2.42
N LEU A 65 -4.53 -3.49 1.94
CA LEU A 65 -3.14 -3.79 2.25
C LEU A 65 -2.30 -3.84 0.96
N GLY A 66 -1.03 -3.52 1.06
CA GLY A 66 -0.08 -3.58 -0.05
C GLY A 66 0.82 -2.35 -0.14
N SER A 67 1.34 -2.08 -1.34
CA SER A 67 2.21 -0.95 -1.63
C SER A 67 1.42 0.36 -1.82
N SER A 68 2.09 1.44 -2.25
CA SER A 68 1.44 2.73 -2.57
C SER A 68 0.35 2.63 -3.65
N ARG A 69 0.36 1.59 -4.47
CA ARG A 69 -0.65 1.34 -5.52
C ARG A 69 -2.04 1.11 -4.94
N VAL A 70 -2.14 0.53 -3.75
CA VAL A 70 -3.42 0.31 -3.05
C VAL A 70 -4.19 1.61 -2.80
N ALA A 71 -3.49 2.73 -2.65
CA ALA A 71 -4.12 4.04 -2.47
C ALA A 71 -5.03 4.43 -3.64
N ASN A 72 -4.90 3.77 -4.78
CA ASN A 72 -5.68 4.01 -5.99
C ASN A 72 -6.93 3.11 -6.12
N LEU A 73 -7.21 2.27 -5.13
CA LEU A 73 -8.52 1.61 -4.99
C LEU A 73 -9.49 2.58 -4.32
N PRO A 74 -10.51 3.07 -5.02
CA PRO A 74 -11.44 4.05 -4.48
C PRO A 74 -12.43 3.39 -3.50
N LYS A 75 -12.95 4.17 -2.57
CA LYS A 75 -13.94 3.65 -1.61
C LYS A 75 -15.27 3.29 -2.27
N GLU A 76 -15.58 3.92 -3.37
CA GLU A 76 -16.87 3.88 -4.04
C GLU A 76 -17.26 2.49 -4.58
N GLY A 77 -16.29 1.66 -4.91
CA GLY A 77 -16.52 0.29 -5.41
C GLY A 77 -16.37 -0.79 -4.35
N LEU A 78 -15.97 -0.44 -3.13
CA LEU A 78 -15.82 -1.41 -2.04
C LEU A 78 -17.18 -1.79 -1.44
N PRO A 79 -17.38 -3.06 -1.06
CA PRO A 79 -18.63 -3.49 -0.44
C PRO A 79 -18.85 -2.82 0.91
N GLU A 80 -20.10 -2.42 1.17
CA GLU A 80 -20.50 -1.86 2.46
C GLU A 80 -20.82 -2.94 3.50
N LYS A 81 -20.99 -4.20 3.06
CA LYS A 81 -21.33 -5.34 3.90
C LYS A 81 -20.61 -6.60 3.45
N THR A 82 -20.35 -7.46 4.41
CA THR A 82 -19.95 -8.85 4.15
C THR A 82 -21.09 -9.66 3.55
N ASP A 83 -20.79 -10.84 3.01
CA ASP A 83 -21.79 -11.75 2.44
C ASP A 83 -22.85 -12.20 3.47
N ASP A 84 -22.50 -12.23 4.76
CA ASP A 84 -23.40 -12.53 5.88
C ASP A 84 -24.09 -11.29 6.50
N GLY A 85 -23.92 -10.10 5.86
CA GLY A 85 -24.64 -8.86 6.16
C GLY A 85 -24.03 -7.99 7.24
N ARG A 86 -22.83 -8.24 7.72
CA ARG A 86 -22.12 -7.37 8.68
C ARG A 86 -21.65 -6.11 7.97
N GLU A 87 -21.79 -4.94 8.60
CA GLU A 87 -21.30 -3.66 8.05
C GLU A 87 -19.78 -3.65 7.96
N LEU A 88 -19.25 -3.19 6.82
CA LEU A 88 -17.82 -3.01 6.57
C LEU A 88 -17.44 -1.53 6.59
N ASN A 89 -16.44 -1.21 7.38
CA ASN A 89 -15.83 0.09 7.48
C ASN A 89 -14.38 -0.02 7.04
N TRP A 90 -14.10 0.38 5.80
CA TRP A 90 -12.80 0.24 5.17
C TRP A 90 -11.79 1.28 5.64
N TYR A 91 -10.55 0.85 5.78
CA TYR A 91 -9.39 1.71 5.99
C TYR A 91 -8.25 1.31 5.06
N ASN A 92 -7.65 2.29 4.40
CA ASN A 92 -6.53 2.06 3.50
C ASN A 92 -5.22 2.08 4.29
N MET A 93 -4.63 0.89 4.47
CA MET A 93 -3.35 0.70 5.16
C MET A 93 -2.14 0.86 4.25
N THR A 94 -2.33 1.40 3.05
CA THR A 94 -1.24 1.61 2.10
C THR A 94 -0.08 2.40 2.71
N TYR A 95 1.11 2.09 2.28
CA TYR A 95 2.32 2.85 2.56
C TYR A 95 3.38 2.59 1.48
N ALA A 96 4.35 3.51 1.36
CA ALA A 96 5.38 3.42 0.34
C ALA A 96 6.16 2.11 0.45
N MET A 97 6.22 1.34 -0.64
CA MET A 97 6.96 0.07 -0.73
C MET A 97 6.50 -0.99 0.29
N GLY A 98 5.22 -1.03 0.60
CA GLY A 98 4.65 -2.03 1.53
C GLY A 98 4.80 -3.44 0.99
N SER A 99 5.56 -4.28 1.70
CA SER A 99 5.81 -5.68 1.32
C SER A 99 4.80 -6.64 1.97
N ALA A 100 4.72 -7.85 1.45
CA ALA A 100 3.81 -8.87 1.97
C ALA A 100 4.09 -9.22 3.45
N SER A 101 5.37 -9.34 3.82
CA SER A 101 5.76 -9.65 5.20
C SER A 101 5.43 -8.53 6.19
N GLU A 102 5.68 -7.27 5.80
CA GLU A 102 5.33 -6.13 6.65
C GLU A 102 3.81 -5.98 6.80
N ASN A 103 3.03 -6.30 5.76
CA ASN A 103 1.57 -6.33 5.83
C ASN A 103 1.07 -7.44 6.76
N TYR A 104 1.66 -8.65 6.71
CA TYR A 104 1.36 -9.72 7.65
C TYR A 104 1.63 -9.29 9.09
N ASP A 105 2.83 -8.75 9.38
CA ASP A 105 3.19 -8.28 10.70
C ASP A 105 2.25 -7.19 11.21
N THR A 106 1.81 -6.30 10.32
CA THR A 106 0.84 -5.24 10.62
C THR A 106 -0.52 -5.81 11.01
N VAL A 107 -1.07 -6.74 10.23
CA VAL A 107 -2.36 -7.39 10.52
C VAL A 107 -2.28 -8.15 11.84
N LYS A 108 -1.20 -8.92 12.06
CA LYS A 108 -0.97 -9.63 13.31
C LYS A 108 -0.92 -8.67 14.50
N THR A 109 -0.18 -7.57 14.38
CA THR A 109 -0.10 -6.53 15.43
C THR A 109 -1.46 -5.93 15.75
N LEU A 110 -2.28 -5.65 14.74
CA LEU A 110 -3.63 -5.11 14.93
C LEU A 110 -4.53 -6.11 15.66
N ILE A 111 -4.52 -7.38 15.27
CA ILE A 111 -5.29 -8.44 15.90
C ILE A 111 -4.84 -8.65 17.36
N ASP A 112 -3.55 -8.81 17.60
CA ASP A 112 -2.96 -8.95 18.94
C ASP A 112 -3.29 -7.72 19.83
N GLY A 113 -3.36 -6.55 19.20
CA GLY A 113 -3.78 -5.30 19.82
C GLY A 113 -5.29 -5.20 20.09
N GLY A 114 -6.09 -6.16 19.65
CA GLY A 114 -7.53 -6.23 19.88
C GLY A 114 -8.38 -5.45 18.86
N VAL A 115 -7.85 -5.16 17.68
CA VAL A 115 -8.64 -4.70 16.53
C VAL A 115 -9.37 -5.91 15.94
N LYS A 116 -10.67 -5.78 15.76
CA LYS A 116 -11.48 -6.82 15.11
C LYS A 116 -11.55 -6.53 13.61
N LEU A 117 -11.21 -7.52 12.81
CA LEU A 117 -11.21 -7.42 11.36
C LEU A 117 -12.19 -8.46 10.79
N ASP A 118 -12.94 -8.08 9.77
CA ASP A 118 -13.90 -8.93 9.08
C ASP A 118 -13.45 -9.22 7.63
N GLU A 119 -12.82 -8.23 6.96
CA GLU A 119 -12.39 -8.39 5.56
C GLU A 119 -11.06 -7.69 5.29
N LEU A 120 -10.22 -8.32 4.47
CA LEU A 120 -8.94 -7.79 4.00
C LEU A 120 -8.82 -7.95 2.49
N ILE A 121 -8.37 -6.90 1.81
CA ILE A 121 -7.86 -6.97 0.44
C ILE A 121 -6.36 -6.72 0.51
N ILE A 122 -5.57 -7.65 0.00
CA ILE A 122 -4.14 -7.44 -0.19
C ILE A 122 -3.81 -7.37 -1.67
N LEU A 123 -3.21 -6.25 -2.07
CA LEU A 123 -2.70 -6.08 -3.43
C LEU A 123 -1.24 -6.49 -3.45
N ILE A 124 -0.94 -7.50 -4.25
CA ILE A 124 0.41 -8.00 -4.49
C ILE A 124 0.90 -7.53 -5.86
N ASP A 125 2.16 -7.19 -5.94
CA ASP A 125 2.80 -6.65 -7.13
C ASP A 125 4.30 -7.03 -7.16
N ASP A 126 5.05 -6.46 -8.11
CA ASP A 126 6.50 -6.63 -8.20
C ASP A 126 7.25 -6.15 -6.93
N VAL A 127 6.70 -5.17 -6.20
CA VAL A 127 7.24 -4.77 -4.88
C VAL A 127 7.05 -5.88 -3.86
N SER A 128 5.97 -6.64 -3.97
CA SER A 128 5.64 -7.74 -3.05
C SER A 128 6.60 -8.94 -3.19
N MET A 129 7.32 -9.06 -4.31
CA MET A 129 8.39 -10.06 -4.48
C MET A 129 9.54 -9.89 -3.49
N TRP A 130 9.65 -8.70 -2.94
CA TRP A 130 10.72 -8.39 -2.01
C TRP A 130 10.46 -8.99 -0.62
N LYS A 131 11.53 -9.50 0.00
CA LYS A 131 11.49 -10.17 1.32
C LYS A 131 11.04 -9.29 2.49
N GLY A 132 10.75 -8.01 2.23
CA GLY A 132 10.27 -7.12 3.29
C GLY A 132 11.25 -7.02 4.44
N VAL A 133 12.47 -6.72 4.13
CA VAL A 133 13.35 -6.21 5.18
C VAL A 133 12.88 -4.80 5.43
N THR A 134 12.32 -4.58 6.59
CA THR A 134 12.14 -3.24 7.12
C THR A 134 13.39 -2.47 6.74
N LYS A 135 13.26 -1.49 5.84
CA LYS A 135 14.39 -0.63 5.44
C LYS A 135 14.88 0.19 6.62
N GLY A 136 14.38 -0.18 7.76
CA GLY A 136 14.86 0.09 9.10
C GLY A 136 14.86 1.56 9.43
N LEU A 137 15.40 1.79 10.58
CA LEU A 137 15.59 3.08 11.23
C LEU A 137 16.50 4.04 10.44
N ASP A 138 17.12 3.60 9.36
CA ASP A 138 17.97 4.44 8.52
C ASP A 138 17.16 5.28 7.52
N ASN A 139 15.96 4.82 7.15
CA ASN A 139 15.02 5.59 6.34
C ASN A 139 13.65 5.68 7.01
N PRO A 140 13.34 6.79 7.69
CA PRO A 140 12.08 6.97 8.42
C PRO A 140 10.81 6.86 7.57
N ILE A 141 10.89 7.01 6.24
CA ILE A 141 9.74 6.83 5.34
C ILE A 141 9.26 5.39 5.36
N PHE A 142 10.18 4.44 5.52
CA PHE A 142 9.90 3.02 5.52
C PHE A 142 9.88 2.38 6.92
N THR A 143 9.84 3.18 7.98
CA THR A 143 9.79 2.66 9.33
C THR A 143 8.41 2.09 9.64
N THR A 144 8.35 0.81 10.00
CA THR A 144 7.11 0.15 10.40
C THR A 144 6.85 0.26 11.90
N TYR A 145 5.64 -0.12 12.32
CA TYR A 145 5.29 -0.15 13.73
C TYR A 145 6.14 -1.16 14.51
N GLN A 146 6.46 -2.30 13.92
CA GLN A 146 7.31 -3.33 14.50
C GLN A 146 8.73 -2.84 14.77
N THR A 147 9.26 -1.99 13.87
CA THR A 147 10.58 -1.37 14.09
C THR A 147 10.59 -0.46 15.33
N TYR A 148 9.47 0.20 15.62
CA TYR A 148 9.32 0.97 16.86
C TYR A 148 9.34 0.07 18.08
N GLU A 149 8.63 -1.06 18.05
CA GLU A 149 8.57 -2.02 19.17
C GLU A 149 9.95 -2.63 19.46
N GLU A 150 10.73 -2.94 18.42
CA GLU A 150 12.08 -3.46 18.57
C GLU A 150 13.01 -2.46 19.26
N SER A 151 12.94 -1.18 18.93
CA SER A 151 13.81 -0.15 19.50
C SER A 151 13.22 1.26 19.47
N PRO A 152 12.36 1.62 20.45
CA PRO A 152 11.78 2.96 20.55
C PRO A 152 12.82 4.09 20.54
N ILE A 153 13.98 3.88 21.19
CA ILE A 153 15.04 4.89 21.24
C ILE A 153 15.62 5.15 19.85
N ARG A 154 15.91 4.08 19.09
CA ARG A 154 16.42 4.21 17.71
C ARG A 154 15.38 4.81 16.79
N PHE A 155 14.12 4.45 16.97
CA PHE A 155 13.00 5.03 16.25
C PHE A 155 12.93 6.55 16.42
N TYR A 156 12.89 7.07 17.66
CA TYR A 156 12.87 8.50 17.89
C TYR A 156 14.16 9.19 17.46
N TYR A 157 15.31 8.51 17.54
CA TYR A 157 16.55 9.04 17.01
C TYR A 157 16.53 9.22 15.49
N SER A 158 15.91 8.29 14.76
CA SER A 158 15.72 8.40 13.30
C SER A 158 14.90 9.64 12.93
N TYR A 159 13.94 9.98 13.77
CA TYR A 159 13.15 11.21 13.66
C TYR A 159 13.97 12.48 13.69
N LEU A 160 14.96 12.55 14.55
CA LEU A 160 15.87 13.71 14.63
C LEU A 160 16.70 13.86 13.35
N LYS A 161 16.98 12.75 12.64
CA LYS A 161 17.66 12.78 11.34
C LYS A 161 16.84 13.46 10.25
N LEU A 162 15.52 13.44 10.32
CA LEU A 162 14.63 14.14 9.40
C LEU A 162 14.67 15.66 9.54
N LYS A 163 15.43 16.18 10.50
CA LYS A 163 15.56 17.61 10.78
C LYS A 163 14.19 18.30 10.87
N PRO A 164 13.32 17.88 11.80
CA PRO A 164 11.94 18.35 11.90
C PRO A 164 11.82 19.87 12.04
N VAL A 165 12.90 20.56 12.49
CA VAL A 165 12.96 22.02 12.57
C VAL A 165 12.63 22.71 11.24
N TRP A 166 13.01 22.14 10.11
CA TRP A 166 12.71 22.69 8.78
C TRP A 166 11.24 22.57 8.40
N ARG A 167 10.52 21.64 9.01
CA ARG A 167 9.07 21.49 8.86
C ARG A 167 8.28 22.24 9.92
N ILE A 168 8.82 22.37 11.13
CA ILE A 168 8.18 23.08 12.24
C ILE A 168 7.90 24.55 11.88
N VAL A 169 8.89 25.25 11.33
CA VAL A 169 8.77 26.67 11.00
C VAL A 169 7.71 26.93 9.94
N PRO A 170 7.71 26.26 8.78
CA PRO A 170 6.63 26.39 7.80
C PRO A 170 5.26 26.07 8.37
N GLN A 171 5.12 25.01 9.15
CA GLN A 171 3.83 24.61 9.73
C GLN A 171 3.26 25.64 10.71
N ILE A 172 4.09 26.20 11.58
CA ILE A 172 3.63 27.23 12.51
C ILE A 172 3.21 28.52 11.77
N PHE A 173 3.96 28.92 10.75
CA PHE A 173 3.78 30.24 10.14
C PHE A 173 2.91 30.23 8.88
N PHE A 174 2.89 29.12 8.13
CA PHE A 174 2.23 29.05 6.84
C PHE A 174 1.09 28.02 6.80
N GLU A 175 1.33 26.79 7.21
CA GLU A 175 0.34 25.70 7.07
C GLU A 175 -0.77 25.82 8.12
N TYR A 176 -0.49 26.36 9.28
CA TYR A 176 -1.51 26.66 10.29
C TYR A 176 -2.50 27.75 9.82
N ARG A 177 -2.07 28.66 8.95
CA ARG A 177 -2.92 29.67 8.32
C ARG A 177 -3.63 29.17 7.05
N LEU A 178 -3.06 28.18 6.38
CA LEU A 178 -3.64 27.54 5.19
C LEU A 178 -4.60 26.38 5.56
N GLY A 179 -4.84 26.19 6.85
CA GLY A 179 -5.61 25.06 7.42
C GLY A 179 -7.09 24.97 7.02
N GLU A 180 -7.49 25.61 5.94
CA GLU A 180 -8.82 25.47 5.36
C GLU A 180 -9.04 24.19 4.57
N ASN A 181 -7.97 23.43 4.23
CA ASN A 181 -8.10 22.13 3.55
C ASN A 181 -8.06 20.97 4.55
N ASN A 182 -9.03 20.95 5.46
CA ASN A 182 -9.25 19.82 6.38
C ASN A 182 -9.80 18.55 5.68
N GLU A 183 -10.21 18.64 4.42
CA GLU A 183 -10.83 17.53 3.68
C GLU A 183 -9.82 16.39 3.43
N GLY A 184 -8.59 16.70 3.02
CA GLY A 184 -7.57 15.69 2.81
C GLY A 184 -7.15 14.93 4.06
N LYS A 185 -7.05 15.63 5.20
CA LYS A 185 -6.79 15.01 6.50
C LYS A 185 -7.96 14.15 6.96
N LYS A 186 -9.17 14.64 6.75
CA LYS A 186 -10.38 13.93 7.09
C LYS A 186 -10.49 12.63 6.30
N LEU A 187 -10.10 12.64 5.03
CA LEU A 187 -10.03 11.46 4.18
C LEU A 187 -8.93 10.50 4.65
N PHE A 188 -7.72 10.98 4.93
CA PHE A 188 -6.63 10.15 5.44
C PHE A 188 -7.03 9.41 6.71
N TYR A 189 -7.57 10.07 7.71
CA TYR A 189 -7.97 9.43 8.96
C TYR A 189 -9.31 8.67 8.87
N SER A 190 -10.14 8.95 7.89
CA SER A 190 -11.41 8.24 7.68
C SER A 190 -11.25 6.98 6.84
N TYR A 191 -10.39 7.05 5.82
CA TYR A 191 -10.20 5.97 4.86
C TYR A 191 -8.73 5.64 4.62
N GLY A 192 -7.79 6.49 5.01
CA GLY A 192 -6.36 6.30 4.81
C GLY A 192 -5.87 6.63 3.39
N VAL A 193 -6.68 7.30 2.58
CA VAL A 193 -6.35 7.66 1.19
C VAL A 193 -5.84 9.07 1.11
N ASP A 194 -4.87 9.31 0.22
CA ASP A 194 -4.47 10.65 -0.19
C ASP A 194 -5.56 11.29 -1.05
N VAL A 195 -5.85 12.58 -0.85
CA VAL A 195 -6.89 13.32 -1.61
C VAL A 195 -6.66 13.26 -3.11
N ASN A 196 -5.40 13.21 -3.52
CA ASN A 196 -5.03 13.17 -4.94
C ASN A 196 -5.47 11.88 -5.64
N ASN A 197 -5.79 10.83 -4.90
CA ASN A 197 -6.14 9.51 -5.44
C ASN A 197 -7.66 9.29 -5.58
N THR A 198 -8.46 10.32 -5.42
CA THR A 198 -9.91 10.28 -5.67
C THR A 198 -10.28 10.79 -7.07
N ASN A 199 -9.32 11.19 -7.88
CA ASN A 199 -9.57 11.67 -9.24
C ASN A 199 -9.82 10.50 -10.19
N MET A 200 -11.07 10.31 -10.60
CA MET A 200 -11.50 9.28 -11.56
C MET A 200 -11.23 9.64 -13.02
N GLU A 201 -10.55 10.77 -13.30
CA GLU A 201 -10.25 11.17 -14.65
C GLU A 201 -9.15 10.32 -15.27
N ILE A 202 -9.35 9.97 -16.53
CA ILE A 202 -8.32 9.38 -17.39
C ILE A 202 -7.33 10.48 -17.78
N GLY A 203 -6.04 10.16 -17.84
CA GLY A 203 -5.02 11.08 -18.31
C GLY A 203 -5.09 11.31 -19.82
N SER A 204 -4.22 12.12 -20.35
CA SER A 204 -4.01 12.21 -21.80
C SER A 204 -3.17 11.02 -22.25
N ALA A 205 -3.52 10.45 -23.39
CA ALA A 205 -2.63 9.51 -24.08
C ALA A 205 -1.30 10.22 -24.41
N GLY A 206 -0.21 9.62 -24.02
CA GLY A 206 1.14 10.13 -24.20
C GLY A 206 2.13 9.01 -24.52
N ASP A 207 3.40 9.33 -24.51
CA ASP A 207 4.42 8.31 -24.66
C ASP A 207 4.42 7.37 -23.43
N MET A 208 4.77 6.10 -23.66
CA MET A 208 4.92 5.12 -22.60
C MET A 208 6.01 5.60 -21.62
N PRO A 209 5.73 5.71 -20.33
CA PRO A 209 6.75 6.04 -19.34
C PRO A 209 7.89 5.02 -19.32
N GLU A 210 9.09 5.48 -19.00
CA GLU A 210 10.20 4.57 -18.69
C GLU A 210 9.82 3.64 -17.56
N PRO A 211 10.20 2.34 -17.63
CA PRO A 211 9.83 1.36 -16.64
C PRO A 211 10.41 1.70 -15.27
N GLU A 212 9.65 1.41 -14.23
CA GLU A 212 10.17 1.43 -12.86
C GLU A 212 11.00 0.17 -12.60
N ASN A 213 12.15 0.31 -11.95
CA ASN A 213 12.96 -0.85 -11.56
C ASN A 213 12.18 -1.71 -10.58
N SER A 214 11.90 -2.94 -10.98
CA SER A 214 11.36 -3.95 -10.09
C SER A 214 12.47 -4.66 -9.30
N LEU A 215 12.10 -5.25 -8.19
CA LEU A 215 12.98 -6.07 -7.37
C LEU A 215 13.06 -7.49 -7.96
N GLU A 216 14.19 -8.15 -7.79
CA GLU A 216 14.39 -9.53 -8.26
C GLU A 216 13.71 -10.51 -7.29
N TYR A 217 12.94 -11.45 -7.82
CA TYR A 217 12.38 -12.56 -7.06
C TYR A 217 13.43 -13.65 -6.91
N ASP A 218 13.74 -14.01 -5.68
CA ASP A 218 14.80 -14.97 -5.37
C ASP A 218 14.33 -16.43 -5.24
N GLY A 219 13.13 -16.74 -5.73
CA GLY A 219 12.56 -18.09 -5.70
C GLY A 219 12.25 -18.56 -4.29
N GLY A 220 12.08 -17.66 -3.38
CA GLY A 220 12.01 -18.16 -2.01
C GLY A 220 10.82 -17.70 -1.21
N SER A 221 10.84 -18.15 -0.37
CA SER A 221 10.18 -18.29 0.92
C SER A 221 9.68 -17.01 1.62
N GLY A 222 10.24 -15.84 1.37
CA GLY A 222 9.93 -14.66 2.18
C GLY A 222 8.57 -14.04 1.86
N ALA A 223 8.35 -13.64 0.61
CA ALA A 223 7.11 -12.97 0.20
C ALA A 223 5.93 -13.94 0.14
N VAL A 224 6.10 -15.08 -0.54
CA VAL A 224 5.07 -16.13 -0.65
C VAL A 224 4.78 -16.74 0.72
N GLY A 225 5.80 -16.94 1.56
CA GLY A 225 5.62 -17.38 2.95
C GLY A 225 4.74 -16.42 3.75
N ALA A 226 4.95 -15.12 3.61
CA ALA A 226 4.15 -14.11 4.30
C ALA A 226 2.69 -14.07 3.80
N ILE A 227 2.46 -14.26 2.49
CA ILE A 227 1.11 -14.38 1.93
C ILE A 227 0.40 -15.62 2.49
N LYS A 228 1.12 -16.76 2.57
CA LYS A 228 0.62 -17.98 3.19
C LYS A 228 0.25 -17.75 4.66
N ASP A 229 1.16 -17.18 5.44
CA ASP A 229 0.96 -16.92 6.85
C ASP A 229 -0.22 -15.98 7.09
N LEU A 230 -0.38 -14.95 6.22
CA LEU A 230 -1.54 -14.06 6.25
C LEU A 230 -2.84 -14.81 5.94
N SER A 231 -2.83 -15.69 4.93
CA SER A 231 -4.00 -16.51 4.58
C SER A 231 -4.40 -17.45 5.72
N GLU A 232 -3.42 -18.08 6.36
CA GLU A 232 -3.66 -18.96 7.52
C GLU A 232 -4.20 -18.18 8.72
N LEU A 233 -3.60 -17.04 9.04
CA LEU A 233 -4.07 -16.13 10.09
C LEU A 233 -5.51 -15.67 9.86
N CYS A 234 -5.84 -15.29 8.63
CA CYS A 234 -7.20 -14.87 8.28
C CYS A 234 -8.21 -16.01 8.45
N LYS A 235 -7.86 -17.25 8.05
CA LYS A 235 -8.70 -18.44 8.27
C LYS A 235 -8.91 -18.71 9.76
N GLU A 236 -7.87 -18.66 10.55
CA GLU A 236 -7.93 -18.87 12.01
C GLU A 236 -8.81 -17.83 12.72
N GLN A 237 -8.78 -16.58 12.24
CA GLN A 237 -9.53 -15.46 12.82
C GLN A 237 -10.92 -15.27 12.18
N ASN A 238 -11.30 -16.10 11.22
CA ASN A 238 -12.54 -15.98 10.45
C ASN A 238 -12.67 -14.62 9.74
N ILE A 239 -11.56 -14.18 9.13
CA ILE A 239 -11.45 -12.96 8.32
C ILE A 239 -11.48 -13.37 6.84
N ARG A 240 -12.30 -12.70 6.04
CA ARG A 240 -12.28 -12.89 4.58
C ARG A 240 -11.05 -12.21 4.01
N LEU A 241 -10.18 -12.98 3.33
CA LEU A 241 -9.02 -12.46 2.61
C LEU A 241 -9.26 -12.52 1.11
N ILE A 242 -9.08 -11.40 0.43
CA ILE A 242 -9.09 -11.28 -1.03
C ILE A 242 -7.69 -10.86 -1.45
N VAL A 243 -7.03 -11.70 -2.26
CA VAL A 243 -5.70 -11.40 -2.81
C VAL A 243 -5.87 -10.98 -4.25
N VAL A 244 -5.23 -9.87 -4.64
CA VAL A 244 -5.31 -9.33 -5.99
C VAL A 244 -3.94 -8.91 -6.49
N THR A 245 -3.67 -9.02 -7.78
CA THR A 245 -2.46 -8.44 -8.34
C THR A 245 -2.70 -6.97 -8.72
N SER A 246 -1.65 -6.16 -8.71
CA SER A 246 -1.72 -4.81 -9.28
C SER A 246 -1.79 -4.87 -10.81
N PRO A 247 -2.63 -4.06 -11.46
CA PRO A 247 -2.40 -3.76 -12.87
C PRO A 247 -1.08 -2.98 -12.98
N ILE A 248 -0.09 -3.57 -13.62
CA ILE A 248 1.24 -3.00 -13.82
C ILE A 248 1.33 -2.50 -15.25
N LEU A 249 1.77 -1.25 -15.46
CA LEU A 249 1.95 -0.70 -16.79
C LEU A 249 2.89 -1.57 -17.62
N GLU A 250 2.59 -1.79 -18.91
CA GLU A 250 3.27 -2.72 -19.81
C GLU A 250 4.80 -2.66 -19.69
N SER A 251 5.40 -1.46 -19.77
CA SER A 251 6.85 -1.29 -19.69
C SER A 251 7.45 -1.76 -18.35
N THR A 252 6.78 -1.50 -17.24
CA THR A 252 7.20 -1.96 -15.91
C THR A 252 6.91 -3.46 -15.73
N TYR A 253 5.84 -3.97 -16.34
CA TYR A 253 5.48 -5.39 -16.29
C TYR A 253 6.53 -6.25 -17.02
N GLU A 254 7.01 -5.84 -18.21
CA GLU A 254 8.09 -6.53 -18.90
C GLU A 254 9.37 -6.62 -18.05
N MET A 255 9.71 -5.54 -17.36
CA MET A 255 10.84 -5.54 -16.42
C MET A 255 10.59 -6.46 -15.22
N ALA A 256 9.39 -6.44 -14.65
CA ALA A 256 9.02 -7.31 -13.54
C ALA A 256 9.12 -8.79 -13.92
N ILE A 257 8.69 -9.17 -15.12
CA ILE A 257 8.85 -10.54 -15.65
C ILE A 257 10.32 -10.92 -15.75
N SER A 258 11.16 -10.03 -16.28
CA SER A 258 12.61 -10.26 -16.37
C SER A 258 13.26 -10.47 -14.99
N ASN A 259 12.61 -10.00 -13.92
CA ASN A 259 13.02 -10.14 -12.54
C ASN A 259 12.27 -11.27 -11.77
N GLY A 260 11.57 -12.17 -12.48
CA GLY A 260 10.95 -13.36 -11.90
C GLY A 260 9.51 -13.19 -11.41
N TYR A 261 8.78 -12.19 -11.91
CA TYR A 261 7.39 -11.94 -11.46
C TYR A 261 6.44 -13.10 -11.78
N LEU A 262 6.62 -13.80 -12.92
CA LEU A 262 5.81 -14.97 -13.24
C LEU A 262 6.05 -16.14 -12.28
N ASP A 263 7.29 -16.37 -11.87
CA ASP A 263 7.61 -17.38 -10.85
C ASP A 263 6.96 -17.02 -9.50
N PHE A 264 6.99 -15.75 -9.14
CA PHE A 264 6.30 -15.24 -7.95
C PHE A 264 4.79 -15.49 -8.00
N LEU A 265 4.14 -15.19 -9.14
CA LEU A 265 2.72 -15.43 -9.33
C LEU A 265 2.37 -16.91 -9.25
N TYR A 266 3.18 -17.77 -9.87
CA TYR A 266 3.03 -19.22 -9.78
C TYR A 266 3.11 -19.70 -8.34
N ASP A 267 4.14 -19.28 -7.61
CA ASP A 267 4.34 -19.68 -6.21
C ASP A 267 3.23 -19.14 -5.29
N ALA A 268 2.73 -17.92 -5.55
CA ALA A 268 1.60 -17.36 -4.83
C ALA A 268 0.33 -18.21 -5.02
N ALA A 269 0.06 -18.69 -6.23
CA ALA A 269 -1.07 -19.56 -6.52
C ALA A 269 -1.02 -20.91 -5.78
N GLN A 270 0.19 -21.37 -5.36
CA GLN A 270 0.32 -22.59 -4.58
C GLN A 270 -0.15 -22.43 -3.12
N VAL A 271 -0.30 -21.21 -2.63
CA VAL A 271 -0.63 -20.93 -1.23
C VAL A 271 -1.96 -20.18 -1.04
N THR A 272 -2.45 -19.49 -2.07
CA THR A 272 -3.73 -18.77 -2.04
C THR A 272 -4.25 -18.50 -3.45
N ASP A 273 -5.57 -18.43 -3.61
CA ASP A 273 -6.17 -17.95 -4.85
C ASP A 273 -6.04 -16.42 -4.91
N TYR A 274 -5.97 -15.87 -6.14
CA TYR A 274 -5.93 -14.43 -6.34
C TYR A 274 -6.59 -14.00 -7.65
N TYR A 275 -7.07 -12.75 -7.70
CA TYR A 275 -7.50 -12.13 -8.95
C TYR A 275 -6.31 -11.53 -9.69
N LEU A 276 -6.15 -11.91 -10.95
CA LEU A 276 -5.07 -11.44 -11.82
C LEU A 276 -5.50 -10.18 -12.57
N PHE A 277 -4.95 -9.02 -12.20
CA PHE A 277 -5.14 -7.75 -12.92
C PHE A 277 -3.89 -7.29 -13.66
N SER A 278 -2.74 -7.91 -13.40
CA SER A 278 -1.52 -7.73 -14.20
C SER A 278 -1.60 -8.51 -15.52
N GLY A 279 -0.61 -8.33 -16.39
CA GLY A 279 -0.60 -8.89 -17.74
C GLY A 279 -0.89 -7.83 -18.80
N ILE A 280 -0.89 -8.22 -20.07
CA ILE A 280 -1.14 -7.32 -21.19
C ILE A 280 -2.66 -7.25 -21.43
N ASN A 281 -3.27 -6.21 -20.94
CA ASN A 281 -4.71 -6.00 -21.01
C ASN A 281 -5.06 -4.54 -21.37
N THR A 282 -6.34 -4.27 -21.55
CA THR A 282 -6.83 -2.96 -21.97
C THR A 282 -6.29 -1.78 -21.14
N TYR A 283 -6.10 -1.99 -19.86
CA TYR A 283 -5.68 -0.92 -18.96
C TYR A 283 -4.16 -0.82 -18.89
N THR A 284 -3.45 -1.95 -18.92
CA THR A 284 -2.00 -1.97 -18.75
C THR A 284 -1.21 -1.49 -19.99
N VAL A 285 -1.83 -1.49 -21.17
CA VAL A 285 -1.21 -0.96 -22.41
C VAL A 285 -1.46 0.53 -22.62
N GLY A 286 -2.32 1.17 -21.83
CA GLY A 286 -2.70 2.57 -21.99
C GLY A 286 -2.06 3.48 -20.93
N PRO A 287 -1.05 4.30 -21.27
CA PRO A 287 -0.40 5.19 -20.30
C PRO A 287 -1.37 6.23 -19.72
N GLU A 288 -2.49 6.53 -20.36
CA GLU A 288 -3.56 7.40 -19.88
C GLU A 288 -4.24 6.88 -18.61
N TYR A 289 -4.15 5.58 -18.33
CA TYR A 289 -4.68 4.94 -17.13
C TYR A 289 -3.73 5.01 -15.94
N TYR A 290 -2.57 5.65 -16.08
CA TYR A 290 -1.55 5.74 -15.05
C TYR A 290 -1.20 7.20 -14.73
N PHE A 291 -0.68 7.41 -13.51
CA PHE A 291 -0.07 8.67 -13.11
C PHE A 291 1.42 8.72 -13.51
N ASP A 292 2.06 7.58 -13.47
CA ASP A 292 3.47 7.33 -13.76
C ASP A 292 3.66 5.84 -14.14
N ALA A 293 4.87 5.36 -14.25
CA ALA A 293 5.16 3.97 -14.61
C ALA A 293 4.69 2.94 -13.57
N SER A 294 4.27 3.37 -12.39
CA SER A 294 3.99 2.49 -11.24
C SER A 294 2.54 2.56 -10.77
N HIS A 295 1.91 3.74 -10.82
CA HIS A 295 0.64 4.00 -10.16
C HIS A 295 -0.51 4.13 -11.15
N PHE A 296 -1.38 3.15 -11.19
CA PHE A 296 -2.64 3.23 -11.95
C PHE A 296 -3.58 4.29 -11.35
N ARG A 297 -4.49 4.82 -12.17
CA ARG A 297 -5.48 5.81 -11.74
C ARG A 297 -6.66 5.15 -11.05
N PRO A 298 -7.37 5.86 -10.14
CA PRO A 298 -8.51 5.31 -9.42
C PRO A 298 -9.62 4.74 -10.31
N VAL A 299 -9.79 5.23 -11.53
CA VAL A 299 -10.73 4.64 -12.50
C VAL A 299 -10.44 3.17 -12.78
N VAL A 300 -9.17 2.78 -12.85
CA VAL A 300 -8.78 1.37 -13.01
C VAL A 300 -9.07 0.59 -11.73
N GLY A 301 -8.80 1.19 -10.57
CA GLY A 301 -9.16 0.62 -9.27
C GLY A 301 -10.65 0.32 -9.16
N LEU A 302 -11.50 1.23 -9.64
CA LEU A 302 -12.95 1.02 -9.67
C LEU A 302 -13.35 -0.16 -10.57
N GLU A 303 -12.70 -0.33 -11.73
CA GLU A 303 -12.95 -1.48 -12.60
C GLU A 303 -12.48 -2.80 -11.94
N MET A 304 -11.36 -2.78 -11.19
CA MET A 304 -10.94 -3.94 -10.39
C MET A 304 -12.01 -4.31 -9.36
N GLU A 305 -12.55 -3.34 -8.64
CA GLU A 305 -13.58 -3.54 -7.62
C GLU A 305 -14.88 -4.10 -8.21
N LYS A 306 -15.30 -3.61 -9.37
CA LYS A 306 -16.46 -4.15 -10.10
C LYS A 306 -16.25 -5.62 -10.49
N VAL A 307 -15.06 -5.99 -10.92
CA VAL A 307 -14.74 -7.39 -11.23
C VAL A 307 -14.75 -8.25 -9.96
N MET A 308 -14.17 -7.79 -8.87
CA MET A 308 -14.08 -8.55 -7.63
C MET A 308 -15.43 -8.76 -6.95
N PHE A 309 -16.29 -7.73 -6.97
CA PHE A 309 -17.52 -7.69 -6.18
C PHE A 309 -18.81 -7.91 -6.98
N GLY A 310 -18.69 -8.33 -8.24
CA GLY A 310 -19.81 -8.97 -8.89
C GLY A 310 -20.63 -8.17 -9.89
N ASP A 311 -20.04 -7.17 -10.54
CA ASP A 311 -20.66 -6.61 -11.75
C ASP A 311 -20.45 -7.59 -12.92
N GLU A 312 -21.45 -8.48 -13.17
CA GLU A 312 -21.40 -9.48 -14.24
C GLU A 312 -21.22 -8.84 -15.63
N ASP A 313 -21.76 -7.64 -15.85
CA ASP A 313 -21.63 -6.96 -17.14
C ASP A 313 -20.18 -6.54 -17.39
N VAL A 314 -19.47 -6.04 -16.36
CA VAL A 314 -18.06 -5.68 -16.48
C VAL A 314 -17.19 -6.91 -16.70
N ARG A 315 -17.44 -8.01 -15.99
CA ARG A 315 -16.74 -9.30 -16.21
C ARG A 315 -16.94 -9.80 -17.64
N ASN A 316 -18.18 -9.85 -18.11
CA ASN A 316 -18.50 -10.32 -19.45
C ASN A 316 -17.83 -9.45 -20.53
N MET A 317 -17.78 -8.12 -20.33
CA MET A 317 -17.09 -7.21 -21.25
C MET A 317 -15.58 -7.49 -21.31
N ALA A 318 -14.94 -7.72 -20.17
CA ALA A 318 -13.51 -8.04 -20.11
C ALA A 318 -13.19 -9.35 -20.82
N VAL A 319 -13.99 -10.39 -20.58
CA VAL A 319 -13.87 -11.72 -21.25
C VAL A 319 -14.10 -11.60 -22.76
N GLU A 320 -15.14 -10.89 -23.19
CA GLU A 320 -15.44 -10.69 -24.62
C GLU A 320 -14.34 -9.92 -25.33
N LYS A 321 -13.78 -8.90 -24.67
CA LYS A 321 -12.69 -8.10 -25.23
C LYS A 321 -11.41 -8.93 -25.38
N ALA A 322 -11.05 -9.72 -24.38
CA ALA A 322 -9.92 -10.63 -24.45
C ALA A 322 -10.10 -11.71 -25.54
N LYS A 323 -11.31 -12.23 -25.74
CA LYS A 323 -11.60 -13.17 -26.84
C LYS A 323 -11.52 -12.54 -28.23
N ASN A 324 -11.91 -11.29 -28.36
CA ASN A 324 -11.88 -10.56 -29.64
C ASN A 324 -10.50 -10.05 -30.00
N ASP A 325 -9.66 -9.78 -29.02
CA ASP A 325 -8.25 -9.43 -29.17
C ASP A 325 -7.39 -10.48 -28.48
N MET A 326 -6.93 -11.47 -29.25
CA MET A 326 -6.10 -12.57 -28.74
C MET A 326 -4.74 -12.13 -28.20
N SER A 327 -4.39 -10.85 -28.32
CA SER A 327 -3.21 -10.25 -27.70
C SER A 327 -3.46 -9.71 -26.29
N LEU A 328 -4.70 -9.78 -25.80
CA LEU A 328 -5.07 -9.28 -24.48
C LEU A 328 -5.43 -10.41 -23.53
N VAL A 329 -4.99 -10.26 -22.28
CA VAL A 329 -5.42 -11.08 -21.15
C VAL A 329 -6.76 -10.58 -20.63
N GLU A 330 -7.58 -11.47 -20.12
CA GLU A 330 -8.77 -11.12 -19.37
C GLU A 330 -8.38 -10.33 -18.12
N PHE A 331 -8.99 -9.14 -17.93
CA PHE A 331 -8.77 -8.31 -16.75
C PHE A 331 -9.54 -8.89 -15.55
N GLY A 332 -8.81 -9.37 -14.54
CA GLY A 332 -9.38 -9.90 -13.31
C GLY A 332 -9.69 -11.41 -13.35
N HIS A 333 -8.90 -12.19 -14.07
CA HIS A 333 -9.01 -13.64 -14.05
C HIS A 333 -8.71 -14.22 -12.66
N LEU A 334 -9.54 -15.17 -12.20
CA LEU A 334 -9.27 -15.86 -10.93
C LEU A 334 -8.23 -16.96 -11.15
N VAL A 335 -7.09 -16.80 -10.52
CA VAL A 335 -6.02 -17.79 -10.52
C VAL A 335 -6.10 -18.63 -9.25
N THR A 336 -6.10 -19.94 -9.45
CA THR A 336 -6.09 -20.95 -8.39
C THR A 336 -4.89 -21.87 -8.62
N LYS A 337 -4.62 -22.73 -7.65
CA LYS A 337 -3.58 -23.73 -7.78
C LYS A 337 -3.81 -24.62 -9.02
N GLU A 338 -5.05 -24.94 -9.33
CA GLU A 338 -5.44 -25.88 -10.40
C GLU A 338 -5.18 -25.30 -11.80
N ASN A 339 -5.38 -23.98 -11.99
CA ASN A 339 -5.22 -23.33 -13.29
C ASN A 339 -3.92 -22.51 -13.43
N SER A 340 -3.11 -22.43 -12.38
CA SER A 340 -1.93 -21.58 -12.35
C SER A 340 -0.92 -21.86 -13.46
N VAL A 341 -0.71 -23.13 -13.81
CA VAL A 341 0.23 -23.50 -14.88
C VAL A 341 -0.23 -22.92 -16.22
N ASP A 342 -1.50 -23.16 -16.59
CA ASP A 342 -2.06 -22.70 -17.86
C ASP A 342 -2.06 -21.15 -17.94
N VAL A 343 -2.36 -20.49 -16.81
CA VAL A 343 -2.35 -19.01 -16.75
C VAL A 343 -0.95 -18.47 -16.95
N ILE A 344 0.06 -18.99 -16.26
CA ILE A 344 1.44 -18.53 -16.38
C ILE A 344 1.99 -18.79 -17.79
N GLU A 345 1.74 -19.97 -18.40
CA GLU A 345 2.13 -20.26 -19.77
C GLU A 345 1.52 -19.26 -20.77
N ASN A 346 0.26 -18.86 -20.56
CA ASN A 346 -0.40 -17.86 -21.40
C ASN A 346 0.28 -16.48 -21.25
N LEU A 347 0.61 -16.06 -20.04
CA LEU A 347 1.32 -14.78 -19.78
C LEU A 347 2.71 -14.78 -20.43
N GLU A 348 3.44 -15.89 -20.40
CA GLU A 348 4.73 -16.03 -21.08
C GLU A 348 4.60 -15.93 -22.61
N GLN A 349 3.55 -16.52 -23.19
CA GLN A 349 3.29 -16.47 -24.62
C GLN A 349 3.02 -15.03 -25.10
N GLU A 350 2.22 -14.27 -24.36
CA GLU A 350 1.90 -12.87 -24.68
C GLU A 350 3.14 -12.00 -24.74
N ILE A 351 4.02 -12.09 -23.74
CA ILE A 351 5.29 -11.35 -23.74
C ILE A 351 6.17 -11.75 -24.93
N ASN A 352 6.23 -13.04 -25.25
CA ASN A 352 7.00 -13.50 -26.41
C ASN A 352 6.42 -13.00 -27.75
N GLU A 353 5.12 -12.75 -27.82
CA GLU A 353 4.47 -12.16 -29.00
C GLU A 353 4.74 -10.66 -29.13
N LEU A 354 4.73 -9.94 -28.01
CA LEU A 354 5.11 -8.52 -27.98
C LEU A 354 6.55 -8.29 -28.43
N ASN A 355 7.48 -9.08 -27.92
CA ASN A 355 8.91 -9.00 -28.28
C ASN A 355 9.21 -9.38 -29.74
N ARG A 356 8.24 -9.91 -30.49
CA ARG A 356 8.37 -10.24 -31.92
C ARG A 356 7.84 -9.17 -32.86
N LYS A 357 7.10 -8.21 -32.34
CA LYS A 357 6.54 -7.06 -33.09
C LYS A 357 7.49 -5.86 -33.07
#